data_3f986618d102a939b63edd6e21812b3d
#
_entry.id   3f986618d102a939b63edd6e21812b3d
#
_cell.length_a   1.000
_cell.length_b   1.000
_cell.length_c   1.000
_cell.angle_alpha   90.00
_cell.angle_beta   90.00
_cell.angle_gamma   90.00
#
_symmetry.space_group_name_H-M   'P 1'
#
loop_
_entity.id
_entity.type
_entity.pdbx_description
1 polymer ?
#
loop_
_entity_poly.entity_id
_entity_poly.type
_entity_poly.pdbx_seq_one_letter_code
_entity_poly.pdbx_strand_id
1 'polypeptide(L)'
;TIVVAGHVPGRITGIDLFPGFIDIFNRNARQLGLQDRVKGIVGSMDALPFGEEELDMIWCEGAIYNIGFERGLKEWRKYLKPGGYIAVSESSWFTDERPAEINDFWMDAYSEMDTLPNQVAKLYKAGYLPVATFILPENCWTEHYFASKVAAQEIFRKKYACNKIAEEFSSLQMIEDELYGKYKEFYGYVFFIAKKVD
;
A
#
# COMPACT_ATOMS: atom_id res chain seq x y z
N THR A 1 -10.95 -2.36 -0.18
CA THR A 1 -11.70 -2.46 -1.48
C THR A 1 -13.21 -2.60 -1.27
N ILE A 2 -13.68 -3.49 -0.40
CA ILE A 2 -15.14 -3.65 -0.11
C ILE A 2 -15.75 -2.34 0.45
N VAL A 3 -15.04 -1.63 1.33
CA VAL A 3 -15.47 -0.33 1.84
C VAL A 3 -15.61 0.69 0.71
N VAL A 4 -14.62 0.77 -0.18
CA VAL A 4 -14.66 1.63 -1.36
C VAL A 4 -15.88 1.30 -2.23
N ALA A 5 -16.17 0.01 -2.43
CA ALA A 5 -17.32 -0.44 -3.20
C ALA A 5 -18.67 0.01 -2.61
N GLY A 6 -18.74 0.22 -1.29
CA GLY A 6 -19.93 0.77 -0.64
C GLY A 6 -20.21 2.24 -0.97
N HIS A 7 -19.20 2.97 -1.43
CA HIS A 7 -19.29 4.42 -1.65
C HIS A 7 -19.26 4.82 -3.13
N VAL A 8 -18.90 3.91 -4.03
CA VAL A 8 -18.84 4.18 -5.47
C VAL A 8 -19.66 3.16 -6.25
N PRO A 9 -20.40 3.57 -7.29
CA PRO A 9 -21.23 2.65 -8.09
C PRO A 9 -20.45 1.88 -9.15
N GLY A 10 -19.18 2.21 -9.38
CA GLY A 10 -18.34 1.67 -10.43
C GLY A 10 -18.02 0.18 -10.30
N ARG A 11 -17.45 -0.38 -11.37
CA ARG A 11 -16.86 -1.72 -11.33
C ARG A 11 -15.49 -1.66 -10.66
N ILE A 12 -15.20 -2.64 -9.81
CA ILE A 12 -13.93 -2.74 -9.08
C ILE A 12 -13.32 -4.11 -9.35
N THR A 13 -12.08 -4.13 -9.79
CA THR A 13 -11.29 -5.35 -9.90
C THR A 13 -10.17 -5.28 -8.86
N GLY A 14 -10.19 -6.19 -7.88
CA GLY A 14 -9.09 -6.38 -6.94
C GLY A 14 -8.07 -7.35 -7.52
N ILE A 15 -6.78 -7.02 -7.39
CA ILE A 15 -5.69 -7.87 -7.85
C ILE A 15 -4.81 -8.23 -6.64
N ASP A 16 -4.47 -9.49 -6.53
CA ASP A 16 -3.52 -9.97 -5.54
C ASP A 16 -2.76 -11.18 -6.10
N LEU A 17 -1.52 -11.34 -5.70
CA LEU A 17 -0.67 -12.46 -6.10
C LEU A 17 -1.12 -13.78 -5.46
N PHE A 18 -1.74 -13.72 -4.29
CA PHE A 18 -2.11 -14.90 -3.50
C PHE A 18 -3.57 -15.31 -3.73
N PRO A 19 -3.81 -16.51 -4.31
CA PRO A 19 -5.18 -17.01 -4.58
C PRO A 19 -6.08 -17.01 -3.35
N GLY A 20 -5.54 -17.33 -2.16
CA GLY A 20 -6.30 -17.35 -0.92
C GLY A 20 -6.92 -16.02 -0.54
N PHE A 21 -6.23 -14.89 -0.79
CA PHE A 21 -6.79 -13.55 -0.56
C PHE A 21 -7.88 -13.23 -1.58
N ILE A 22 -7.69 -13.63 -2.83
CA ILE A 22 -8.70 -13.47 -3.90
C ILE A 22 -9.95 -14.28 -3.60
N ASP A 23 -9.83 -15.50 -3.09
CA ASP A 23 -10.97 -16.32 -2.68
C ASP A 23 -11.76 -15.68 -1.53
N ILE A 24 -11.07 -15.14 -0.53
CA ILE A 24 -11.68 -14.39 0.57
C ILE A 24 -12.39 -13.15 0.03
N PHE A 25 -11.72 -12.38 -0.82
CA PHE A 25 -12.28 -11.19 -1.44
C PHE A 25 -13.57 -11.47 -2.21
N ASN A 26 -13.54 -12.46 -3.10
CA ASN A 26 -14.70 -12.85 -3.91
C ASN A 26 -15.85 -13.41 -3.06
N ARG A 27 -15.55 -14.14 -1.99
CA ARG A 27 -16.54 -14.61 -1.02
C ARG A 27 -17.22 -13.44 -0.31
N ASN A 28 -16.45 -12.47 0.17
CA ASN A 28 -16.98 -11.29 0.83
C ASN A 28 -17.83 -10.44 -0.13
N ALA A 29 -17.40 -10.28 -1.38
CA ALA A 29 -18.19 -9.59 -2.41
C ALA A 29 -19.56 -10.26 -2.61
N ARG A 30 -19.60 -11.60 -2.70
CA ARG A 30 -20.87 -12.36 -2.80
C ARG A 30 -21.75 -12.20 -1.57
N GLN A 31 -21.19 -12.28 -0.36
CA GLN A 31 -21.95 -12.12 0.88
C GLN A 31 -22.62 -10.75 1.00
N LEU A 32 -22.05 -9.73 0.36
CA LEU A 32 -22.59 -8.36 0.36
C LEU A 32 -23.42 -8.03 -0.89
N GLY A 33 -23.68 -9.00 -1.77
CA GLY A 33 -24.44 -8.79 -3.00
C GLY A 33 -23.72 -7.91 -4.03
N LEU A 34 -22.39 -7.85 -3.99
CA LEU A 34 -21.58 -6.97 -4.84
C LEU A 34 -20.93 -7.70 -6.03
N GLN A 35 -21.14 -9.01 -6.18
CA GLN A 35 -20.44 -9.87 -7.15
C GLN A 35 -20.60 -9.45 -8.62
N ASP A 36 -21.63 -8.71 -8.96
CA ASP A 36 -21.88 -8.26 -10.33
C ASP A 36 -20.96 -7.09 -10.76
N ARG A 37 -20.36 -6.39 -9.79
CA ARG A 37 -19.52 -5.22 -10.04
C ARG A 37 -18.17 -5.25 -9.31
N VAL A 38 -17.98 -6.16 -8.36
CA VAL A 38 -16.75 -6.29 -7.57
C VAL A 38 -16.22 -7.70 -7.71
N LYS A 39 -15.04 -7.84 -8.29
CA LYS A 39 -14.38 -9.14 -8.50
C LYS A 39 -12.91 -9.07 -8.15
N GLY A 40 -12.38 -10.15 -7.59
CA GLY A 40 -10.95 -10.38 -7.43
C GLY A 40 -10.41 -11.32 -8.49
N ILE A 41 -9.22 -11.05 -8.95
CA ILE A 41 -8.46 -11.90 -9.87
C ILE A 41 -7.04 -12.09 -9.35
N VAL A 42 -6.49 -13.30 -9.53
CA VAL A 42 -5.09 -13.56 -9.22
C VAL A 42 -4.22 -12.91 -10.30
N GLY A 43 -3.27 -12.07 -9.89
CA GLY A 43 -2.39 -11.37 -10.80
C GLY A 43 -1.30 -10.61 -10.06
N SER A 44 -0.26 -10.22 -10.78
CA SER A 44 0.84 -9.40 -10.27
C SER A 44 0.64 -7.92 -10.58
N MET A 45 1.04 -7.07 -9.65
CA MET A 45 1.09 -5.62 -9.87
C MET A 45 2.17 -5.22 -10.89
N ASP A 46 3.16 -6.09 -11.16
CA ASP A 46 4.15 -5.90 -12.23
C ASP A 46 3.57 -6.05 -13.63
N ALA A 47 2.44 -6.75 -13.76
CA ALA A 47 1.82 -7.08 -15.04
C ALA A 47 0.31 -7.03 -14.91
N LEU A 48 -0.24 -5.81 -14.81
CA LEU A 48 -1.68 -5.62 -14.68
C LEU A 48 -2.40 -6.11 -15.95
N PRO A 49 -3.46 -6.93 -15.82
CA PRO A 49 -4.16 -7.55 -16.95
C PRO A 49 -5.23 -6.61 -17.54
N PHE A 50 -4.85 -5.38 -17.85
CA PHE A 50 -5.72 -4.36 -18.41
C PHE A 50 -5.14 -3.83 -19.72
N GLY A 51 -6.02 -3.32 -20.58
CA GLY A 51 -5.67 -2.58 -21.78
C GLY A 51 -5.19 -1.15 -21.44
N GLU A 52 -4.56 -0.51 -22.42
CA GLU A 52 -4.21 0.91 -22.30
C GLU A 52 -5.49 1.75 -22.19
N GLU A 53 -5.44 2.76 -21.31
CA GLU A 53 -6.55 3.70 -21.06
C GLU A 53 -7.89 3.04 -20.70
N GLU A 54 -7.84 1.88 -20.05
CA GLU A 54 -9.03 1.14 -19.64
C GLU A 54 -9.61 1.62 -18.31
N LEU A 55 -8.76 2.09 -17.39
CA LEU A 55 -9.12 2.35 -16.00
C LEU A 55 -9.41 3.84 -15.75
N ASP A 56 -10.47 4.11 -14.99
CA ASP A 56 -10.77 5.45 -14.49
C ASP A 56 -9.92 5.77 -13.25
N MET A 57 -9.57 4.75 -12.45
CA MET A 57 -8.77 4.90 -11.24
C MET A 57 -7.97 3.64 -10.94
N ILE A 58 -6.75 3.84 -10.43
CA ILE A 58 -5.96 2.81 -9.77
C ILE A 58 -5.88 3.19 -8.28
N TRP A 59 -6.22 2.23 -7.41
CA TRP A 59 -6.17 2.38 -5.95
C TRP A 59 -5.25 1.34 -5.33
N CYS A 60 -4.20 1.79 -4.63
CA CYS A 60 -3.22 0.91 -4.01
C CYS A 60 -2.80 1.43 -2.63
N GLU A 61 -3.10 0.69 -1.59
CA GLU A 61 -2.75 1.04 -0.21
C GLU A 61 -1.65 0.13 0.32
N GLY A 62 -0.53 0.73 0.77
CA GLY A 62 0.57 0.05 1.43
C GLY A 62 1.19 -1.11 0.63
N ALA A 63 1.21 -1.03 -0.70
CA ALA A 63 1.67 -2.13 -1.52
C ALA A 63 2.55 -1.72 -2.72
N ILE A 64 2.47 -0.49 -3.20
CA ILE A 64 3.23 -0.03 -4.37
C ILE A 64 4.74 -0.14 -4.17
N TYR A 65 5.22 -0.04 -2.93
CA TYR A 65 6.63 -0.21 -2.56
C TYR A 65 7.23 -1.55 -3.04
N ASN A 66 6.41 -2.61 -3.17
CA ASN A 66 6.88 -3.92 -3.63
C ASN A 66 7.45 -3.90 -5.06
N ILE A 67 7.06 -2.94 -5.87
CA ILE A 67 7.60 -2.73 -7.23
C ILE A 67 8.37 -1.42 -7.35
N GLY A 68 8.45 -0.64 -6.26
CA GLY A 68 9.01 0.70 -6.21
C GLY A 68 8.00 1.78 -6.59
N PHE A 69 7.94 2.83 -5.77
CA PHE A 69 6.95 3.91 -5.91
C PHE A 69 7.04 4.59 -7.28
N GLU A 70 8.24 5.03 -7.67
CA GLU A 70 8.45 5.73 -8.95
C GLU A 70 8.17 4.82 -10.16
N ARG A 71 8.57 3.55 -10.07
CA ARG A 71 8.30 2.55 -11.11
C ARG A 71 6.80 2.32 -11.27
N GLY A 72 6.10 2.07 -10.15
CA GLY A 72 4.65 1.84 -10.17
C GLY A 72 3.89 3.02 -10.78
N LEU A 73 4.24 4.26 -10.41
CA LEU A 73 3.64 5.46 -11.00
C LEU A 73 3.82 5.50 -12.52
N LYS A 74 5.03 5.22 -13.03
CA LYS A 74 5.32 5.26 -14.46
C LYS A 74 4.63 4.14 -15.24
N GLU A 75 4.75 2.90 -14.76
CA GLU A 75 4.25 1.73 -15.47
C GLU A 75 2.72 1.65 -15.47
N TRP A 76 2.06 2.06 -14.37
CA TRP A 76 0.61 2.00 -14.27
C TRP A 76 -0.09 3.14 -15.01
N ARG A 77 0.62 4.24 -15.32
CA ARG A 77 0.05 5.39 -16.02
C ARG A 77 -0.62 5.03 -17.35
N LYS A 78 -0.07 4.07 -18.09
CA LYS A 78 -0.62 3.65 -19.38
C LYS A 78 -2.02 3.05 -19.29
N TYR A 79 -2.37 2.42 -18.17
CA TYR A 79 -3.68 1.81 -17.96
C TYR A 79 -4.78 2.82 -17.62
N LEU A 80 -4.40 4.00 -17.13
CA LEU A 80 -5.35 5.06 -16.81
C LEU A 80 -5.79 5.80 -18.07
N LYS A 81 -7.10 6.05 -18.16
CA LYS A 81 -7.68 6.96 -19.16
C LYS A 81 -7.06 8.36 -19.03
N PRO A 82 -7.09 9.19 -20.09
CA PRO A 82 -6.84 10.62 -19.96
C PRO A 82 -7.71 11.22 -18.86
N GLY A 83 -7.09 11.96 -17.94
CA GLY A 83 -7.81 12.52 -16.79
C GLY A 83 -8.21 11.51 -15.69
N GLY A 84 -7.83 10.24 -15.82
CA GLY A 84 -7.99 9.22 -14.77
C GLY A 84 -7.10 9.49 -13.55
N TYR A 85 -7.34 8.80 -12.47
CA TYR A 85 -6.70 9.06 -11.18
C TYR A 85 -5.88 7.89 -10.68
N ILE A 86 -4.79 8.20 -9.99
CA ILE A 86 -4.08 7.26 -9.13
C ILE A 86 -4.28 7.67 -7.67
N ALA A 87 -4.56 6.72 -6.80
CA ALA A 87 -4.71 6.90 -5.36
C ALA A 87 -3.84 5.84 -4.68
N VAL A 88 -2.75 6.26 -4.07
CA VAL A 88 -1.74 5.36 -3.49
C VAL A 88 -1.30 5.83 -2.11
N SER A 89 -1.02 4.90 -1.21
CA SER A 89 -0.33 5.23 0.03
C SER A 89 1.08 4.66 0.05
N GLU A 90 2.02 5.45 0.58
CA GLU A 90 3.43 5.14 0.64
C GLU A 90 4.05 5.65 1.92
N SER A 91 5.00 4.89 2.49
CA SER A 91 5.81 5.34 3.61
C SER A 91 6.68 6.51 3.20
N SER A 92 6.63 7.58 3.97
CA SER A 92 7.35 8.80 3.62
C SER A 92 7.95 9.46 4.86
N TRP A 93 9.10 10.10 4.66
CA TRP A 93 9.69 10.96 5.67
C TRP A 93 8.97 12.30 5.73
N PHE A 94 8.76 12.81 6.96
CA PHE A 94 8.18 14.12 7.20
C PHE A 94 9.23 15.21 7.34
N THR A 95 10.49 14.80 7.60
CA THR A 95 11.63 15.68 7.85
C THR A 95 12.84 15.26 7.00
N ASP A 96 13.69 16.22 6.67
CA ASP A 96 14.97 15.94 6.01
C ASP A 96 16.00 15.37 7.02
N GLU A 97 16.01 15.92 8.25
CA GLU A 97 16.85 15.43 9.35
C GLU A 97 16.06 14.48 10.23
N ARG A 98 16.66 13.38 10.62
CA ARG A 98 16.08 12.34 11.47
C ARG A 98 17.15 11.54 12.20
N PRO A 99 16.84 10.90 13.33
CA PRO A 99 17.77 10.04 14.04
C PRO A 99 18.31 8.90 13.18
N ALA A 100 19.61 8.61 13.33
CA ALA A 100 20.28 7.56 12.55
C ALA A 100 19.61 6.19 12.71
N GLU A 101 19.17 5.83 13.92
CA GLU A 101 18.53 4.55 14.21
C GLU A 101 17.34 4.26 13.29
N ILE A 102 16.42 5.22 13.14
CA ILE A 102 15.25 5.04 12.28
C ILE A 102 15.59 5.17 10.79
N ASN A 103 16.57 6.03 10.46
CA ASN A 103 17.06 6.15 9.11
C ASN A 103 17.65 4.81 8.62
N ASP A 104 18.56 4.22 9.42
CA ASP A 104 19.25 3.00 9.07
C ASP A 104 18.28 1.81 8.96
N PHE A 105 17.31 1.72 9.86
CA PHE A 105 16.25 0.71 9.79
C PHE A 105 15.49 0.76 8.46
N TRP A 106 15.02 1.95 8.05
CA TRP A 106 14.26 2.07 6.81
C TRP A 106 15.13 1.96 5.55
N MET A 107 16.38 2.42 5.60
CA MET A 107 17.32 2.23 4.47
C MET A 107 17.63 0.76 4.20
N ASP A 108 17.63 -0.08 5.26
CA ASP A 108 17.78 -1.54 5.12
C ASP A 108 16.47 -2.20 4.65
N ALA A 109 15.34 -1.83 5.23
CA ALA A 109 14.03 -2.43 4.94
C ALA A 109 13.42 -1.94 3.62
N TYR A 110 13.57 -0.64 3.30
CA TYR A 110 13.03 0.00 2.10
C TYR A 110 13.85 1.24 1.70
N SER A 111 14.91 1.02 0.97
CA SER A 111 15.87 2.07 0.57
C SER A 111 15.30 3.16 -0.35
N GLU A 112 14.13 2.95 -0.97
CA GLU A 112 13.46 3.95 -1.81
C GLU A 112 12.57 4.92 -1.02
N MET A 113 12.46 4.74 0.31
CA MET A 113 11.70 5.65 1.15
C MET A 113 12.26 7.07 1.06
N ASP A 114 11.39 8.03 0.76
CA ASP A 114 11.79 9.40 0.46
C ASP A 114 10.93 10.40 1.22
N THR A 115 11.31 11.68 1.19
CA THR A 115 10.52 12.74 1.83
C THR A 115 9.21 12.98 1.10
N LEU A 116 8.20 13.43 1.83
CA LEU A 116 6.89 13.77 1.26
C LEU A 116 7.00 14.74 0.07
N PRO A 117 7.78 15.84 0.11
CA PRO A 117 7.97 16.71 -1.05
C PRO A 117 8.58 15.99 -2.26
N ASN A 118 9.54 15.10 -2.03
CA ASN A 118 10.17 14.33 -3.10
C ASN A 118 9.20 13.31 -3.70
N GLN A 119 8.36 12.66 -2.90
CA GLN A 119 7.31 11.77 -3.41
C GLN A 119 6.30 12.52 -4.28
N VAL A 120 5.90 13.74 -3.87
CA VAL A 120 5.06 14.61 -4.70
C VAL A 120 5.76 14.99 -6.00
N ALA A 121 7.07 15.28 -5.96
CA ALA A 121 7.85 15.57 -7.17
C ALA A 121 7.93 14.36 -8.12
N LYS A 122 7.98 13.12 -7.59
CA LYS A 122 7.91 11.89 -8.41
C LYS A 122 6.56 11.76 -9.15
N LEU A 123 5.44 12.16 -8.52
CA LEU A 123 4.13 12.21 -9.20
C LEU A 123 4.17 13.15 -10.42
N TYR A 124 4.70 14.38 -10.25
CA TYR A 124 4.84 15.30 -11.38
C TYR A 124 5.72 14.74 -12.49
N LYS A 125 6.88 14.18 -12.14
CA LYS A 125 7.80 13.58 -13.12
C LYS A 125 7.18 12.40 -13.87
N ALA A 126 6.27 11.66 -13.23
CA ALA A 126 5.54 10.56 -13.84
C ALA A 126 4.32 11.01 -14.67
N GLY A 127 4.07 12.32 -14.80
CA GLY A 127 2.96 12.86 -15.62
C GLY A 127 1.62 12.87 -14.89
N TYR A 128 1.64 13.09 -13.57
CA TYR A 128 0.44 13.29 -12.78
C TYR A 128 0.41 14.70 -12.17
N LEU A 129 -0.79 15.24 -12.04
CA LEU A 129 -1.06 16.45 -11.26
C LEU A 129 -1.55 16.01 -9.86
N PRO A 130 -0.80 16.26 -8.79
CA PRO A 130 -1.26 16.01 -7.42
C PRO A 130 -2.55 16.78 -7.13
N VAL A 131 -3.55 16.10 -6.60
CA VAL A 131 -4.87 16.67 -6.26
C VAL A 131 -5.05 16.76 -4.75
N ALA A 132 -4.61 15.72 -4.03
CA ALA A 132 -4.58 15.73 -2.59
C ALA A 132 -3.40 14.89 -2.08
N THR A 133 -2.81 15.36 -0.98
CA THR A 133 -1.76 14.63 -0.26
C THR A 133 -2.02 14.86 1.23
N PHE A 134 -2.10 13.78 1.99
CA PHE A 134 -2.33 13.87 3.43
C PHE A 134 -1.68 12.71 4.17
N ILE A 135 -1.22 13.00 5.38
CA ILE A 135 -0.67 11.99 6.28
C ILE A 135 -1.82 11.17 6.84
N LEU A 136 -1.72 9.85 6.78
CA LEU A 136 -2.69 8.96 7.40
C LEU A 136 -2.62 9.09 8.93
N PRO A 137 -3.77 9.08 9.61
CA PRO A 137 -3.80 9.17 11.07
C PRO A 137 -3.06 8.01 11.73
N GLU A 138 -2.50 8.27 12.91
CA GLU A 138 -1.70 7.31 13.67
C GLU A 138 -2.41 5.97 13.92
N ASN A 139 -3.73 5.99 14.10
CA ASN A 139 -4.51 4.78 14.33
C ASN A 139 -4.51 3.80 13.14
N CYS A 140 -4.15 4.25 11.92
CA CYS A 140 -3.91 3.36 10.78
C CYS A 140 -2.74 2.40 11.07
N TRP A 141 -1.72 2.87 11.81
CA TRP A 141 -0.60 2.05 12.25
C TRP A 141 -0.94 1.27 13.52
N THR A 142 -1.38 1.95 14.56
CA THR A 142 -1.50 1.39 15.90
C THR A 142 -2.67 0.42 16.03
N GLU A 143 -3.88 0.83 15.64
CA GLU A 143 -5.09 0.03 15.81
C GLU A 143 -5.35 -0.92 14.65
N HIS A 144 -5.17 -0.43 13.41
CA HIS A 144 -5.56 -1.20 12.23
C HIS A 144 -4.44 -2.08 11.67
N TYR A 145 -3.18 -1.81 11.99
CA TYR A 145 -2.05 -2.62 11.54
C TYR A 145 -1.39 -3.36 12.71
N PHE A 146 -0.75 -2.68 13.67
CA PHE A 146 -0.01 -3.33 14.74
C PHE A 146 -0.91 -4.17 15.66
N ALA A 147 -2.00 -3.61 16.17
CA ALA A 147 -2.90 -4.36 17.05
C ALA A 147 -3.48 -5.61 16.37
N SER A 148 -3.77 -5.54 15.08
CA SER A 148 -4.27 -6.70 14.32
C SER A 148 -3.22 -7.79 14.12
N LYS A 149 -1.93 -7.45 14.13
CA LYS A 149 -0.83 -8.42 14.01
C LYS A 149 -0.63 -9.27 15.26
N VAL A 150 -0.91 -8.75 16.45
CA VAL A 150 -0.54 -9.39 17.74
C VAL A 150 -1.05 -10.83 17.83
N ALA A 151 -2.35 -11.04 17.62
CA ALA A 151 -2.94 -12.38 17.67
C ALA A 151 -2.40 -13.30 16.56
N ALA A 152 -2.21 -12.75 15.35
CA ALA A 152 -1.66 -13.49 14.22
C ALA A 152 -0.21 -13.91 14.47
N GLN A 153 0.61 -13.04 15.05
CA GLN A 153 2.00 -13.34 15.42
C GLN A 153 2.09 -14.43 16.48
N GLU A 154 1.19 -14.44 17.47
CA GLU A 154 1.17 -15.49 18.48
C GLU A 154 0.88 -16.86 17.86
N ILE A 155 -0.11 -16.94 16.97
CA ILE A 155 -0.44 -18.16 16.20
C ILE A 155 0.74 -18.57 15.33
N PHE A 156 1.36 -17.62 14.64
CA PHE A 156 2.51 -17.87 13.76
C PHE A 156 3.70 -18.45 14.53
N ARG A 157 4.08 -17.86 15.67
CA ARG A 157 5.17 -18.33 16.52
C ARG A 157 4.92 -19.74 17.06
N LYS A 158 3.67 -20.05 17.47
CA LYS A 158 3.30 -21.38 17.93
C LYS A 158 3.41 -22.39 16.80
N LYS A 159 2.94 -22.03 15.60
CA LYS A 159 2.95 -22.91 14.43
C LYS A 159 4.35 -23.22 13.92
N TYR A 160 5.24 -22.25 13.98
CA TYR A 160 6.61 -22.35 13.46
C TYR A 160 7.67 -22.31 14.59
N ALA A 161 7.32 -22.83 15.75
CA ALA A 161 8.26 -22.95 16.87
C ALA A 161 9.55 -23.67 16.44
N CYS A 162 10.70 -23.20 16.86
CA CYS A 162 12.03 -23.69 16.50
C CYS A 162 12.44 -23.47 15.02
N ASN A 163 11.74 -22.64 14.29
CA ASN A 163 12.16 -22.22 12.95
C ASN A 163 12.85 -20.86 13.03
N LYS A 164 14.17 -20.82 12.81
CA LYS A 164 14.98 -19.61 12.92
C LYS A 164 14.50 -18.46 12.02
N ILE A 165 14.08 -18.76 10.78
CA ILE A 165 13.58 -17.75 9.85
C ILE A 165 12.30 -17.13 10.39
N ALA A 166 11.40 -17.94 10.95
CA ALA A 166 10.17 -17.46 11.55
C ALA A 166 10.41 -16.62 12.82
N GLU A 167 11.43 -16.99 13.60
CA GLU A 167 11.86 -16.23 14.79
C GLU A 167 12.44 -14.86 14.38
N GLU A 168 13.33 -14.83 13.39
CA GLU A 168 13.92 -13.60 12.84
C GLU A 168 12.85 -12.67 12.26
N PHE A 169 11.94 -13.23 11.44
CA PHE A 169 10.81 -12.49 10.89
C PHE A 169 9.93 -11.87 12.00
N SER A 170 9.58 -12.66 13.02
CA SER A 170 8.78 -12.18 14.15
C SER A 170 9.49 -11.07 14.94
N SER A 171 10.80 -11.16 15.08
CA SER A 171 11.61 -10.16 15.79
C SER A 171 11.65 -8.84 15.02
N LEU A 172 11.84 -8.88 13.69
CA LEU A 172 11.82 -7.69 12.83
C LEU A 172 10.48 -6.95 12.91
N GLN A 173 9.37 -7.71 12.94
CA GLN A 173 8.03 -7.11 13.05
C GLN A 173 7.81 -6.39 14.40
N MET A 174 8.42 -6.87 15.48
CA MET A 174 8.35 -6.20 16.79
C MET A 174 9.19 -4.93 16.84
N ILE A 175 10.37 -4.97 16.20
CA ILE A 175 11.24 -3.79 16.09
C ILE A 175 10.53 -2.66 15.35
N GLU A 176 9.81 -2.95 14.27
CA GLU A 176 9.02 -1.95 13.53
C GLU A 176 8.00 -1.25 14.45
N ASP A 177 7.27 -2.03 15.28
CA ASP A 177 6.25 -1.49 16.18
C ASP A 177 6.89 -0.55 17.25
N GLU A 178 8.03 -0.94 17.82
CA GLU A 178 8.78 -0.14 18.81
C GLU A 178 9.36 1.15 18.19
N LEU A 179 9.96 1.03 17.00
CA LEU A 179 10.52 2.17 16.27
C LEU A 179 9.45 3.17 15.85
N TYR A 180 8.27 2.68 15.43
CA TYR A 180 7.17 3.58 15.15
C TYR A 180 6.74 4.35 16.39
N GLY A 181 6.57 3.69 17.53
CA GLY A 181 6.24 4.35 18.80
C GLY A 181 7.23 5.44 19.19
N LYS A 182 8.52 5.24 18.88
CA LYS A 182 9.61 6.16 19.21
C LYS A 182 9.80 7.31 18.21
N TYR A 183 9.50 7.06 16.91
CA TYR A 183 9.90 7.94 15.81
C TYR A 183 8.76 8.35 14.88
N LYS A 184 7.51 8.13 15.25
CA LYS A 184 6.31 8.47 14.46
C LYS A 184 6.20 9.93 14.01
N GLU A 185 6.95 10.84 14.65
CA GLU A 185 7.01 12.24 14.27
C GLU A 185 7.90 12.51 13.03
N PHE A 186 8.76 11.55 12.67
CA PHE A 186 9.67 11.66 11.54
C PHE A 186 9.16 10.99 10.28
N TYR A 187 8.21 10.02 10.39
CA TYR A 187 7.71 9.27 9.24
C TYR A 187 6.31 8.70 9.47
N GLY A 188 5.70 8.29 8.39
CA GLY A 188 4.42 7.58 8.41
C GLY A 188 3.89 7.34 7.01
N TYR A 189 2.69 6.76 6.90
CA TYR A 189 2.02 6.64 5.61
C TYR A 189 1.42 7.97 5.17
N VAL A 190 1.72 8.32 3.92
CA VAL A 190 1.12 9.44 3.22
C VAL A 190 0.23 8.88 2.11
N PHE A 191 -0.97 9.42 2.00
CA PHE A 191 -1.88 9.10 0.91
C PHE A 191 -1.78 10.16 -0.17
N PHE A 192 -1.54 9.74 -1.39
CA PHE A 192 -1.39 10.59 -2.56
C PHE A 192 -2.54 10.32 -3.53
N ILE A 193 -3.25 11.36 -3.91
CA ILE A 193 -4.26 11.32 -4.97
C ILE A 193 -3.78 12.25 -6.08
N ALA A 194 -3.62 11.71 -7.28
CA ALA A 194 -3.14 12.49 -8.40
C ALA A 194 -3.88 12.12 -9.69
N LYS A 195 -4.03 13.10 -10.58
CA LYS A 195 -4.71 12.99 -11.86
C LYS A 195 -3.70 12.82 -12.99
N LYS A 196 -3.91 11.84 -13.87
CA LYS A 196 -3.15 11.72 -15.11
C LYS A 196 -3.38 12.96 -15.96
N VAL A 197 -2.28 13.62 -16.35
CA VAL A 197 -2.29 14.73 -17.33
C VAL A 197 -1.62 14.28 -18.61
N ASP A 198 -2.01 14.89 -19.71
CA ASP A 198 -1.50 14.59 -21.06
C ASP A 198 -0.06 15.13 -21.21
#